data_03b86e25792fb03af1f07c0ced187ce2
#
_entry.id   03b86e25792fb03af1f07c0ced187ce2
#
_cell.length_a   1.000
_cell.length_b   1.000
_cell.length_c   1.000
_cell.angle_alpha   90.00
_cell.angle_beta   90.00
_cell.angle_gamma   90.00
#
_symmetry.space_group_name_H-M   'P 1'
#
loop_
_entity.id
_entity.type
_entity.pdbx_description
1 polymer ?
#
loop_
_entity_poly.entity_id
_entity_poly.type
_entity_poly.pdbx_seq_one_letter_code
_entity_poly.pdbx_strand_id
1 'polypeptide(L)'
;MYDGVIQDLIDELGRLPGIGPKSAQRIAFHLLATDAADVRRLVDALTEVKARVTFCTICGNVAEEALCRICRDPRRSNASICVVEEPKDVVAIERTREFHGKYHVLGGAINPIDNVGPDDLRIKELLTRLADAEVTEVILATDPNVEGEATSTYLARLLVPMGITVSRLASGLPVGGDLEYADEVTLGRAFEGRRLIRA
;
A
#
# COMPACT_ATOMS: atom_id res chain seq x y z
N MET A 1 23.90 -14.83 25.57
CA MET A 1 23.76 -13.37 25.51
C MET A 1 25.16 -12.86 25.25
N TYR A 2 25.33 -12.00 24.25
CA TYR A 2 26.61 -11.36 23.95
C TYR A 2 26.69 -10.06 24.73
N ASP A 3 27.90 -9.49 24.86
CA ASP A 3 28.10 -8.23 25.57
C ASP A 3 28.56 -7.13 24.61
N GLY A 4 28.30 -5.87 24.97
CA GLY A 4 28.75 -4.68 24.25
C GLY A 4 28.08 -4.48 22.89
N VAL A 5 28.79 -3.81 21.97
CA VAL A 5 28.27 -3.30 20.70
C VAL A 5 27.64 -4.35 19.77
N ILE A 6 28.02 -5.61 19.90
CA ILE A 6 27.41 -6.67 19.09
C ILE A 6 25.99 -7.01 19.59
N GLN A 7 25.78 -6.96 20.92
CA GLN A 7 24.45 -7.14 21.49
C GLN A 7 23.54 -5.96 21.11
N ASP A 8 24.05 -4.73 21.18
CA ASP A 8 23.30 -3.53 20.77
C ASP A 8 22.83 -3.64 19.33
N LEU A 9 23.67 -4.11 18.41
CA LEU A 9 23.31 -4.33 17.02
C LEU A 9 22.22 -5.41 16.87
N ILE A 10 22.33 -6.51 17.61
CA ILE A 10 21.33 -7.59 17.61
C ILE A 10 19.99 -7.05 18.10
N ASP A 11 19.99 -6.25 19.16
CA ASP A 11 18.76 -5.69 19.73
C ASP A 11 18.09 -4.69 18.78
N GLU A 12 18.85 -3.82 18.14
CA GLU A 12 18.30 -2.89 17.13
C GLU A 12 17.73 -3.63 15.90
N LEU A 13 18.42 -4.65 15.40
CA LEU A 13 17.90 -5.50 14.33
C LEU A 13 16.64 -6.25 14.75
N GLY A 14 16.56 -6.70 16.01
CA GLY A 14 15.40 -7.39 16.55
C GLY A 14 14.15 -6.51 16.73
N ARG A 15 14.29 -5.19 16.67
CA ARG A 15 13.16 -4.23 16.65
C ARG A 15 12.50 -4.11 15.29
N LEU A 16 13.14 -4.62 14.22
CA LEU A 16 12.59 -4.54 12.88
C LEU A 16 11.44 -5.54 12.71
N PRO A 17 10.32 -5.13 12.06
CA PRO A 17 9.19 -6.03 11.84
C PRO A 17 9.60 -7.31 11.12
N GLY A 18 9.14 -8.46 11.61
CA GLY A 18 9.45 -9.77 11.03
C GLY A 18 10.84 -10.31 11.33
N ILE A 19 11.68 -9.58 12.07
CA ILE A 19 13.01 -10.04 12.48
C ILE A 19 12.97 -10.53 13.94
N GLY A 20 12.90 -11.85 14.11
CA GLY A 20 13.01 -12.47 15.43
C GLY A 20 14.46 -12.57 15.92
N PRO A 21 14.68 -12.94 17.21
CA PRO A 21 16.01 -12.95 17.85
C PRO A 21 17.07 -13.76 17.09
N LYS A 22 16.69 -14.94 16.56
CA LYS A 22 17.63 -15.77 15.77
C LYS A 22 18.04 -15.11 14.44
N SER A 23 17.10 -14.44 13.78
CA SER A 23 17.38 -13.73 12.54
C SER A 23 18.23 -12.49 12.80
N ALA A 24 17.93 -11.71 13.84
CA ALA A 24 18.71 -10.56 14.26
C ALA A 24 20.18 -10.94 14.52
N GLN A 25 20.40 -12.00 15.30
CA GLN A 25 21.74 -12.53 15.56
C GLN A 25 22.45 -12.94 14.27
N ARG A 26 21.79 -13.68 13.38
CA ARG A 26 22.38 -14.11 12.10
C ARG A 26 22.77 -12.93 11.22
N ILE A 27 21.93 -11.89 11.14
CA ILE A 27 22.22 -10.67 10.38
C ILE A 27 23.41 -9.93 11.02
N ALA A 28 23.44 -9.76 12.34
CA ALA A 28 24.53 -9.07 13.02
C ALA A 28 25.90 -9.74 12.75
N PHE A 29 25.97 -11.06 12.84
CA PHE A 29 27.20 -11.80 12.54
C PHE A 29 27.58 -11.79 11.05
N HIS A 30 26.58 -11.76 10.15
CA HIS A 30 26.84 -11.53 8.74
C HIS A 30 27.48 -10.15 8.50
N LEU A 31 26.90 -9.10 9.07
CA LEU A 31 27.47 -7.74 8.97
C LEU A 31 28.87 -7.63 9.58
N LEU A 32 29.14 -8.32 10.69
CA LEU A 32 30.46 -8.36 11.31
C LEU A 32 31.51 -8.99 10.38
N ALA A 33 31.13 -9.98 9.58
CA ALA A 33 32.02 -10.64 8.62
C ALA A 33 32.09 -9.94 7.25
N THR A 34 31.20 -8.98 7.00
CA THR A 34 31.11 -8.23 5.73
C THR A 34 32.16 -7.13 5.68
N ASP A 35 32.67 -6.81 4.49
CA ASP A 35 33.59 -5.69 4.30
C ASP A 35 33.01 -4.37 4.81
N ALA A 36 33.83 -3.56 5.46
CA ALA A 36 33.42 -2.30 6.07
C ALA A 36 32.82 -1.30 5.04
N ALA A 37 33.26 -1.34 3.78
CA ALA A 37 32.71 -0.50 2.73
C ALA A 37 31.25 -0.88 2.38
N ASP A 38 30.92 -2.18 2.38
CA ASP A 38 29.59 -2.67 2.12
C ASP A 38 28.64 -2.34 3.28
N VAL A 39 29.10 -2.49 4.51
CA VAL A 39 28.34 -2.07 5.70
C VAL A 39 28.07 -0.57 5.67
N ARG A 40 29.07 0.24 5.32
CA ARG A 40 28.90 1.70 5.19
C ARG A 40 27.84 2.07 4.15
N ARG A 41 27.82 1.42 2.98
CA ARG A 41 26.77 1.65 1.97
C ARG A 41 25.36 1.41 2.51
N LEU A 42 25.19 0.38 3.36
CA LEU A 42 23.90 0.12 4.00
C LEU A 42 23.53 1.24 4.98
N VAL A 43 24.47 1.67 5.81
CA VAL A 43 24.27 2.77 6.76
C VAL A 43 23.92 4.07 6.02
N ASP A 44 24.64 4.40 4.96
CA ASP A 44 24.42 5.59 4.15
C ASP A 44 23.03 5.54 3.50
N ALA A 45 22.62 4.40 2.93
CA ALA A 45 21.29 4.22 2.34
C ALA A 45 20.15 4.41 3.36
N LEU A 46 20.29 3.88 4.57
CA LEU A 46 19.31 4.08 5.65
C LEU A 46 19.24 5.56 6.05
N THR A 47 20.38 6.20 6.18
CA THR A 47 20.46 7.62 6.55
C THR A 47 19.84 8.51 5.46
N GLU A 48 20.16 8.28 4.18
CA GLU A 48 19.60 9.02 3.06
C GLU A 48 18.09 8.87 2.95
N VAL A 49 17.55 7.64 3.09
CA VAL A 49 16.11 7.41 3.07
C VAL A 49 15.42 8.25 4.15
N LYS A 50 15.95 8.26 5.37
CA LYS A 50 15.37 9.04 6.48
C LYS A 50 15.47 10.55 6.28
N ALA A 51 16.53 11.02 5.60
CA ALA A 51 16.75 12.44 5.37
C ALA A 51 15.97 12.99 4.17
N ARG A 52 15.77 12.21 3.11
CA ARG A 52 15.27 12.69 1.81
C ARG A 52 13.88 12.20 1.46
N VAL A 53 13.47 11.02 1.95
CA VAL A 53 12.19 10.44 1.58
C VAL A 53 11.09 10.96 2.49
N THR A 54 10.02 11.46 1.88
CA THR A 54 8.82 11.97 2.52
C THR A 54 7.57 11.41 1.83
N PHE A 55 6.40 11.92 2.20
CA PHE A 55 5.14 11.58 1.55
C PHE A 55 4.65 12.72 0.65
N CYS A 56 4.16 12.36 -0.53
CA CYS A 56 3.56 13.30 -1.47
C CYS A 56 2.42 14.07 -0.79
N THR A 57 2.45 15.39 -0.86
CA THR A 57 1.46 16.27 -0.22
C THR A 57 0.05 16.08 -0.78
N ILE A 58 -0.08 15.63 -2.05
CA ILE A 58 -1.37 15.39 -2.69
C ILE A 58 -1.88 13.98 -2.39
N CYS A 59 -1.09 12.94 -2.67
CA CYS A 59 -1.61 11.58 -2.71
C CYS A 59 -1.11 10.66 -1.59
N GLY A 60 -0.17 11.09 -0.74
CA GLY A 60 0.37 10.26 0.34
C GLY A 60 1.37 9.18 -0.10
N ASN A 61 1.68 9.06 -1.41
CA ASN A 61 2.70 8.12 -1.86
C ASN A 61 4.12 8.59 -1.49
N VAL A 62 5.07 7.67 -1.48
CA VAL A 62 6.48 7.97 -1.25
C VAL A 62 7.01 8.96 -2.29
N ALA A 63 7.76 9.98 -1.83
CA ALA A 63 8.33 11.03 -2.65
C ALA A 63 9.64 11.57 -2.04
N GLU A 64 10.55 12.05 -2.86
CA GLU A 64 11.74 12.81 -2.43
C GLU A 64 11.52 14.34 -2.52
N GLU A 65 10.43 14.74 -3.14
CA GLU A 65 10.00 16.15 -3.30
C GLU A 65 8.56 16.28 -2.77
N ALA A 66 8.01 17.50 -2.79
CA ALA A 66 6.65 17.76 -2.37
C ALA A 66 5.61 16.90 -3.10
N LEU A 67 5.85 16.59 -4.38
CA LEU A 67 5.00 15.76 -5.22
C LEU A 67 5.74 14.53 -5.74
N CYS A 68 5.09 13.36 -5.66
CA CYS A 68 5.62 12.13 -6.26
C CYS A 68 5.58 12.20 -7.80
N ARG A 69 6.34 11.32 -8.46
CA ARG A 69 6.42 11.22 -9.92
C ARG A 69 5.05 11.06 -10.59
N ILE A 70 4.12 10.33 -9.93
CA ILE A 70 2.79 10.08 -10.49
C ILE A 70 1.93 11.34 -10.45
N CYS A 71 1.96 12.11 -9.37
CA CYS A 71 1.22 13.37 -9.28
C CYS A 71 1.76 14.44 -10.22
N ARG A 72 3.08 14.43 -10.51
CA ARG A 72 3.72 15.37 -11.45
C ARG A 72 3.53 15.02 -12.92
N ASP A 73 3.16 13.77 -13.25
CA ASP A 73 3.02 13.35 -14.65
C ASP A 73 1.73 13.92 -15.27
N PRO A 74 1.83 14.88 -16.24
CA PRO A 74 0.66 15.48 -16.87
C PRO A 74 -0.08 14.56 -17.83
N ARG A 75 0.50 13.42 -18.20
CA ARG A 75 -0.13 12.43 -19.09
C ARG A 75 -1.16 11.59 -18.37
N ARG A 76 -1.17 11.62 -17.03
CA ARG A 76 -2.10 10.86 -16.22
C ARG A 76 -3.42 11.60 -16.04
N SER A 77 -4.50 10.88 -16.25
CA SER A 77 -5.85 11.39 -16.08
C SER A 77 -6.11 11.85 -14.63
N ASN A 78 -6.72 13.02 -14.48
CA ASN A 78 -7.25 13.47 -13.20
C ASN A 78 -8.68 12.95 -12.96
N ALA A 79 -9.33 12.38 -13.96
CA ALA A 79 -10.73 11.93 -13.86
C ALA A 79 -10.90 10.69 -12.97
N SER A 80 -9.85 9.89 -12.76
CA SER A 80 -9.93 8.68 -11.93
C SER A 80 -8.85 8.65 -10.85
N ILE A 81 -9.26 8.31 -9.63
CA ILE A 81 -8.39 8.14 -8.46
C ILE A 81 -8.48 6.70 -7.98
N CYS A 82 -7.35 6.00 -7.95
CA CYS A 82 -7.23 4.69 -7.32
C CYS A 82 -6.80 4.88 -5.86
N VAL A 83 -7.65 4.47 -4.93
CA VAL A 83 -7.43 4.54 -3.48
C VAL A 83 -6.83 3.23 -3.00
N VAL A 84 -5.69 3.30 -2.35
CA VAL A 84 -4.93 2.17 -1.80
C VAL A 84 -4.59 2.40 -0.33
N GLU A 85 -4.23 1.35 0.38
CA GLU A 85 -3.87 1.42 1.80
C GLU A 85 -2.46 1.99 2.00
N GLU A 86 -1.47 1.45 1.27
CA GLU A 86 -0.07 1.77 1.46
C GLU A 86 0.67 2.10 0.14
N PRO A 87 1.83 2.77 0.20
CA PRO A 87 2.62 3.05 -1.00
C PRO A 87 3.07 1.81 -1.79
N LYS A 88 3.24 0.67 -1.12
CA LYS A 88 3.59 -0.61 -1.78
C LYS A 88 2.54 -1.07 -2.78
N ASP A 89 1.26 -0.78 -2.51
CA ASP A 89 0.13 -1.16 -3.35
C ASP A 89 0.14 -0.39 -4.66
N VAL A 90 0.52 0.90 -4.60
CA VAL A 90 0.77 1.71 -5.81
C VAL A 90 1.77 1.00 -6.72
N VAL A 91 2.86 0.48 -6.15
CA VAL A 91 3.89 -0.22 -6.93
C VAL A 91 3.34 -1.49 -7.56
N ALA A 92 2.50 -2.24 -6.84
CA ALA A 92 1.87 -3.46 -7.34
C ALA A 92 0.96 -3.17 -8.54
N ILE A 93 0.11 -2.15 -8.44
CA ILE A 93 -0.79 -1.75 -9.52
C ILE A 93 -0.01 -1.18 -10.72
N GLU A 94 0.98 -0.32 -10.51
CA GLU A 94 1.81 0.25 -11.57
C GLU A 94 2.57 -0.80 -12.40
N ARG A 95 2.91 -1.95 -11.81
CA ARG A 95 3.54 -3.07 -12.56
C ARG A 95 2.62 -3.65 -13.63
N THR A 96 1.31 -3.54 -13.48
CA THR A 96 0.34 -4.03 -14.47
C THR A 96 0.32 -3.16 -15.72
N ARG A 97 0.66 -1.86 -15.60
CA ARG A 97 0.58 -0.83 -16.65
C ARG A 97 -0.84 -0.58 -17.20
N GLU A 98 -1.87 -1.02 -16.48
CA GLU A 98 -3.27 -0.89 -16.92
C GLU A 98 -3.91 0.41 -16.40
N PHE A 99 -3.44 0.95 -15.28
CA PHE A 99 -4.03 2.13 -14.67
C PHE A 99 -3.26 3.41 -15.05
N HIS A 100 -3.97 4.38 -15.60
CA HIS A 100 -3.40 5.64 -16.10
C HIS A 100 -3.95 6.88 -15.36
N GLY A 101 -4.66 6.70 -14.27
CA GLY A 101 -5.14 7.76 -13.38
C GLY A 101 -4.15 8.15 -12.28
N LYS A 102 -4.65 8.82 -11.27
CA LYS A 102 -3.91 9.23 -10.07
C LYS A 102 -4.20 8.28 -8.91
N TYR A 103 -3.34 8.29 -7.91
CA TYR A 103 -3.53 7.49 -6.69
C TYR A 103 -3.87 8.35 -5.48
N HIS A 104 -4.44 7.71 -4.48
CA HIS A 104 -4.53 8.23 -3.12
C HIS A 104 -4.19 7.12 -2.13
N VAL A 105 -3.18 7.35 -1.31
CA VAL A 105 -2.71 6.43 -0.28
C VAL A 105 -3.31 6.85 1.05
N LEU A 106 -4.07 5.95 1.67
CA LEU A 106 -4.76 6.21 2.94
C LEU A 106 -3.81 6.25 4.14
N GLY A 107 -2.70 5.51 4.07
CA GLY A 107 -1.75 5.32 5.18
C GLY A 107 -2.07 4.13 6.07
N GLY A 108 -3.03 3.27 5.66
CA GLY A 108 -3.46 2.06 6.35
C GLY A 108 -4.91 1.72 6.03
N ALA A 109 -5.51 0.88 6.88
CA ALA A 109 -6.90 0.46 6.84
C ALA A 109 -7.59 0.70 8.20
N ILE A 110 -8.91 0.81 8.22
CA ILE A 110 -9.69 0.89 9.46
C ILE A 110 -9.52 -0.43 10.21
N ASN A 111 -8.93 -0.38 11.40
CA ASN A 111 -8.69 -1.54 12.25
C ASN A 111 -9.00 -1.19 13.72
N PRO A 112 -10.19 -1.53 14.22
CA PRO A 112 -10.56 -1.26 15.60
C PRO A 112 -9.70 -2.00 16.64
N ILE A 113 -9.09 -3.13 16.27
CA ILE A 113 -8.23 -3.91 17.18
C ILE A 113 -6.93 -3.13 17.47
N ASP A 114 -6.38 -2.48 16.45
CA ASP A 114 -5.19 -1.65 16.55
C ASP A 114 -5.51 -0.17 16.85
N ASN A 115 -6.77 0.14 17.17
CA ASN A 115 -7.28 1.50 17.40
C ASN A 115 -7.10 2.45 16.22
N VAL A 116 -7.10 1.94 14.97
CA VAL A 116 -7.04 2.76 13.76
C VAL A 116 -8.45 3.07 13.30
N GLY A 117 -8.85 4.32 13.45
CA GLY A 117 -10.15 4.84 12.99
C GLY A 117 -10.05 5.61 11.67
N PRO A 118 -11.18 6.06 11.12
CA PRO A 118 -11.21 6.85 9.89
C PRO A 118 -10.42 8.17 9.98
N ASP A 119 -10.30 8.74 11.19
CA ASP A 119 -9.58 10.01 11.42
C ASP A 119 -8.06 9.83 11.42
N ASP A 120 -7.56 8.61 11.58
CA ASP A 120 -6.14 8.26 11.51
C ASP A 120 -5.67 8.05 10.07
N LEU A 121 -6.63 7.94 9.13
CA LEU A 121 -6.38 7.75 7.72
C LEU A 121 -6.54 9.06 6.93
N ARG A 122 -5.91 9.14 5.77
CA ARG A 122 -5.93 10.32 4.89
C ARG A 122 -7.25 10.48 4.11
N ILE A 123 -8.38 10.21 4.77
CA ILE A 123 -9.72 10.28 4.15
C ILE A 123 -10.14 11.74 3.94
N LYS A 124 -9.79 12.65 4.85
CA LYS A 124 -10.09 14.09 4.72
C LYS A 124 -9.40 14.68 3.48
N GLU A 125 -8.16 14.32 3.25
CA GLU A 125 -7.40 14.75 2.06
C GLU A 125 -7.99 14.16 0.76
N LEU A 126 -8.49 12.91 0.80
CA LEU A 126 -9.22 12.34 -0.32
C LEU A 126 -10.45 13.19 -0.64
N LEU A 127 -11.31 13.45 0.34
CA LEU A 127 -12.52 14.25 0.15
C LEU A 127 -12.22 15.65 -0.39
N THR A 128 -11.14 16.28 0.09
CA THR A 128 -10.70 17.59 -0.42
C THR A 128 -10.33 17.53 -1.91
N ARG A 129 -9.65 16.44 -2.33
CA ARG A 129 -9.31 16.24 -3.75
C ARG A 129 -10.54 16.00 -4.63
N LEU A 130 -11.57 15.37 -4.09
CA LEU A 130 -12.81 15.07 -4.80
C LEU A 130 -13.73 16.28 -4.97
N ALA A 131 -13.45 17.38 -4.28
CA ALA A 131 -14.12 18.66 -4.55
C ALA A 131 -13.73 19.26 -5.92
N ASP A 132 -12.67 18.74 -6.56
CA ASP A 132 -12.31 19.07 -7.93
C ASP A 132 -13.28 18.40 -8.90
N ALA A 133 -13.94 19.19 -9.74
CA ALA A 133 -14.95 18.72 -10.71
C ALA A 133 -14.40 17.78 -11.80
N GLU A 134 -13.07 17.65 -11.93
CA GLU A 134 -12.45 16.72 -12.89
C GLU A 134 -12.56 15.25 -12.46
N VAL A 135 -12.71 14.97 -11.16
CA VAL A 135 -12.75 13.57 -10.66
C VAL A 135 -14.15 13.00 -10.83
N THR A 136 -14.26 11.99 -11.66
CA THR A 136 -15.54 11.31 -11.97
C THR A 136 -15.61 9.90 -11.43
N GLU A 137 -14.46 9.26 -11.14
CA GLU A 137 -14.40 7.90 -10.65
C GLU A 137 -13.38 7.76 -9.51
N VAL A 138 -13.77 7.00 -8.48
CA VAL A 138 -12.87 6.49 -7.43
C VAL A 138 -12.89 4.97 -7.46
N ILE A 139 -11.71 4.38 -7.65
CA ILE A 139 -11.49 2.94 -7.62
C ILE A 139 -10.96 2.57 -6.24
N LEU A 140 -11.73 1.80 -5.46
CA LEU A 140 -11.31 1.30 -4.17
C LEU A 140 -10.47 0.03 -4.36
N ALA A 141 -9.18 0.14 -4.09
CA ALA A 141 -8.19 -0.92 -4.24
C ALA A 141 -7.52 -1.22 -2.89
N THR A 142 -8.35 -1.35 -1.85
CA THR A 142 -7.94 -1.84 -0.53
C THR A 142 -7.70 -3.34 -0.56
N ASP A 143 -6.95 -3.85 0.41
CA ASP A 143 -6.67 -5.27 0.51
C ASP A 143 -7.98 -6.11 0.66
N PRO A 144 -8.05 -7.31 0.07
CA PRO A 144 -9.24 -8.16 0.14
C PRO A 144 -9.35 -8.94 1.47
N ASN A 145 -8.98 -8.29 2.60
CA ASN A 145 -9.09 -8.77 3.96
C ASN A 145 -10.24 -8.05 4.71
N VAL A 146 -10.45 -8.36 5.98
CA VAL A 146 -11.55 -7.81 6.80
C VAL A 146 -11.42 -6.30 6.95
N GLU A 147 -10.21 -5.80 7.21
CA GLU A 147 -9.91 -4.39 7.42
C GLU A 147 -10.09 -3.60 6.12
N GLY A 148 -9.59 -4.10 5.00
CA GLY A 148 -9.74 -3.47 3.69
C GLY A 148 -11.19 -3.45 3.19
N GLU A 149 -11.96 -4.52 3.43
CA GLU A 149 -13.40 -4.55 3.14
C GLU A 149 -14.19 -3.55 4.00
N ALA A 150 -13.86 -3.43 5.29
CA ALA A 150 -14.46 -2.44 6.18
C ALA A 150 -14.15 -1.02 5.70
N THR A 151 -12.88 -0.75 5.35
CA THR A 151 -12.40 0.53 4.82
C THR A 151 -13.09 0.88 3.51
N SER A 152 -13.15 -0.07 2.57
CA SER A 152 -13.85 0.08 1.29
C SER A 152 -15.33 0.41 1.47
N THR A 153 -16.01 -0.31 2.36
CA THR A 153 -17.42 -0.09 2.67
C THR A 153 -17.65 1.29 3.29
N TYR A 154 -16.78 1.71 4.21
CA TYR A 154 -16.85 3.04 4.80
C TYR A 154 -16.69 4.14 3.75
N LEU A 155 -15.67 4.03 2.88
CA LEU A 155 -15.42 4.98 1.80
C LEU A 155 -16.59 5.03 0.81
N ALA A 156 -17.13 3.88 0.41
CA ALA A 156 -18.28 3.84 -0.52
C ALA A 156 -19.50 4.59 0.05
N ARG A 157 -19.78 4.45 1.36
CA ARG A 157 -20.87 5.18 2.02
C ARG A 157 -20.67 6.70 2.04
N LEU A 158 -19.44 7.17 2.05
CA LEU A 158 -19.12 8.59 1.97
C LEU A 158 -19.19 9.11 0.54
N LEU A 159 -18.67 8.35 -0.42
CA LEU A 159 -18.42 8.83 -1.79
C LEU A 159 -19.64 8.72 -2.71
N VAL A 160 -20.43 7.64 -2.60
CA VAL A 160 -21.62 7.44 -3.44
C VAL A 160 -22.62 8.60 -3.33
N PRO A 161 -22.94 9.13 -2.12
CA PRO A 161 -23.85 10.28 -2.01
C PRO A 161 -23.32 11.58 -2.64
N MET A 162 -22.00 11.67 -2.87
CA MET A 162 -21.37 12.83 -3.55
C MET A 162 -21.54 12.81 -5.07
N GLY A 163 -22.19 11.76 -5.62
CA GLY A 163 -22.40 11.61 -7.06
C GLY A 163 -21.18 11.11 -7.84
N ILE A 164 -20.16 10.62 -7.15
CA ILE A 164 -18.95 10.07 -7.75
C ILE A 164 -19.18 8.59 -8.07
N THR A 165 -18.76 8.15 -9.25
CA THR A 165 -18.74 6.72 -9.59
C THR A 165 -17.71 6.02 -8.69
N VAL A 166 -18.18 5.07 -7.88
CA VAL A 166 -17.30 4.26 -7.02
C VAL A 166 -17.23 2.85 -7.57
N SER A 167 -16.05 2.39 -7.88
CA SER A 167 -15.76 1.02 -8.33
C SER A 167 -14.73 0.35 -7.40
N ARG A 168 -14.57 -0.96 -7.54
CA ARG A 168 -13.55 -1.73 -6.80
C ARG A 168 -12.90 -2.74 -7.73
N LEU A 169 -11.73 -3.20 -7.34
CA LEU A 169 -11.05 -4.25 -8.09
C LEU A 169 -11.90 -5.53 -8.10
N ALA A 170 -11.93 -6.21 -9.24
CA ALA A 170 -12.61 -7.48 -9.36
C ALA A 170 -11.96 -8.53 -8.48
N SER A 171 -12.78 -9.28 -7.75
CA SER A 171 -12.35 -10.46 -6.99
C SER A 171 -12.68 -11.72 -7.79
N GLY A 172 -11.82 -12.74 -7.68
CA GLY A 172 -12.10 -14.00 -8.37
C GLY A 172 -10.89 -14.93 -8.40
N LEU A 173 -10.98 -15.96 -9.25
CA LEU A 173 -9.96 -16.98 -9.38
C LEU A 173 -8.66 -16.42 -9.96
N PRO A 174 -7.49 -16.79 -9.41
CA PRO A 174 -6.20 -16.42 -9.99
C PRO A 174 -6.00 -17.11 -11.34
N VAL A 175 -5.37 -16.40 -12.27
CA VAL A 175 -5.01 -16.97 -13.57
C VAL A 175 -3.97 -18.07 -13.41
N GLY A 176 -4.22 -19.24 -14.01
CA GLY A 176 -3.32 -20.39 -13.97
C GLY A 176 -3.50 -21.29 -12.75
N GLY A 177 -4.50 -21.04 -11.91
CA GLY A 177 -4.89 -21.95 -10.82
C GLY A 177 -5.95 -22.96 -11.27
N ASP A 178 -5.90 -24.16 -10.69
CA ASP A 178 -6.94 -25.17 -10.88
C ASP A 178 -8.14 -24.88 -9.96
N LEU A 179 -9.35 -25.11 -10.47
CA LEU A 179 -10.59 -24.81 -9.77
C LEU A 179 -10.73 -25.58 -8.44
N GLU A 180 -10.22 -26.81 -8.40
CA GLU A 180 -10.32 -27.70 -7.24
C GLU A 180 -9.50 -27.23 -6.01
N TYR A 181 -8.49 -26.34 -6.21
CA TYR A 181 -7.67 -25.78 -5.13
C TYR A 181 -8.16 -24.41 -4.64
N ALA A 182 -9.19 -23.86 -5.27
CA ALA A 182 -9.75 -22.60 -4.83
C ALA A 182 -10.64 -22.82 -3.59
N ASP A 183 -10.47 -21.95 -2.59
CA ASP A 183 -11.34 -21.98 -1.41
C ASP A 183 -12.77 -21.53 -1.74
N GLU A 184 -13.72 -21.90 -0.87
CA GLU A 184 -15.16 -21.65 -1.08
C GLU A 184 -15.49 -20.15 -1.20
N VAL A 185 -14.78 -19.28 -0.47
CA VAL A 185 -15.01 -17.83 -0.49
C VAL A 185 -14.58 -17.24 -1.82
N THR A 186 -13.38 -17.62 -2.30
CA THR A 186 -12.85 -17.21 -3.62
C THR A 186 -13.76 -17.66 -4.75
N LEU A 187 -14.24 -18.92 -4.70
CA LEU A 187 -15.20 -19.43 -5.68
C LEU A 187 -16.53 -18.68 -5.64
N GLY A 188 -17.07 -18.42 -4.44
CA GLY A 188 -18.29 -17.64 -4.25
C GLY A 188 -18.19 -16.25 -4.86
N ARG A 189 -17.11 -15.52 -4.58
CA ARG A 189 -16.83 -14.19 -5.17
C ARG A 189 -16.67 -14.24 -6.69
N ALA A 190 -16.06 -15.29 -7.24
CA ALA A 190 -15.94 -15.49 -8.68
C ALA A 190 -17.32 -15.70 -9.36
N PHE A 191 -18.23 -16.44 -8.72
CA PHE A 191 -19.61 -16.62 -9.19
C PHE A 191 -20.40 -15.31 -9.13
N GLU A 192 -20.28 -14.54 -8.07
CA GLU A 192 -20.94 -13.22 -7.96
C GLU A 192 -20.43 -12.25 -9.02
N GLY A 193 -19.11 -12.19 -9.22
CA GLY A 193 -18.45 -11.32 -10.20
C GLY A 193 -18.44 -11.84 -11.63
N ARG A 194 -19.13 -12.95 -11.95
CA ARG A 194 -19.12 -13.56 -13.29
C ARG A 194 -19.56 -12.58 -14.38
N ARG A 195 -18.86 -12.59 -15.48
CA ARG A 195 -19.13 -11.71 -16.64
C ARG A 195 -19.81 -12.47 -17.77
N LEU A 196 -20.74 -11.81 -18.44
CA LEU A 196 -21.32 -12.33 -19.67
C LEU A 196 -20.28 -12.36 -20.78
N ILE A 197 -20.14 -13.50 -21.43
CA ILE A 197 -19.35 -13.62 -22.65
C ILE A 197 -20.23 -13.08 -23.79
N ARG A 198 -19.75 -12.03 -24.43
CA ARG A 198 -20.37 -11.52 -25.65
C ARG A 198 -19.59 -12.08 -26.85
N ALA A 199 -20.26 -12.76 -27.74
CA ALA A 199 -19.72 -13.24 -29.00
C ALA A 199 -19.50 -12.11 -29.99
#